data_45473486bf13dea4af3a8b1e36c1df49
#
_entry.id   45473486bf13dea4af3a8b1e36c1df49
#
_cell.length_a   1.000
_cell.length_b   1.000
_cell.length_c   1.000
_cell.angle_alpha   90.00
_cell.angle_beta   90.00
_cell.angle_gamma   90.00
#
_symmetry.space_group_name_H-M   'P 1'
#
loop_
_entity.id
_entity.type
_entity.pdbx_description
1 polymer ?
#
loop_
_entity_poly.entity_id
_entity_poly.type
_entity_poly.pdbx_seq_one_letter_code
_entity_poly.pdbx_strand_id
1 'polypeptide(L)'
;MKRADDILRSFATPEIIVKRKFGIKNRDGVMLYNPDLTDSLLAGQIVRALERCDEKNPTIGTLLESVVYIAESKITGDVAEAGKSLLTGDAAVIADGVDGFLICSIRKWDKRAIAEPPTSTVMRGPREGFIEDIKTNLSLIERRLKSPALAVEKMTIGRLSQTAVAIVYLGNVAAPAVVN
;
A
#
# COMPACT_ATOMS: atom_id res chain seq x y z
N MET A 1 -3.03 -16.54 7.99
CA MET A 1 -1.73 -15.82 8.18
C MET A 1 -0.71 -16.11 7.08
N LYS A 2 -0.43 -17.37 6.68
CA LYS A 2 0.55 -17.70 5.60
C LYS A 2 0.33 -16.91 4.30
N ARG A 3 -0.91 -16.72 3.85
CA ARG A 3 -1.24 -15.98 2.61
C ARG A 3 -0.79 -14.51 2.62
N ALA A 4 -0.85 -13.84 3.78
CA ALA A 4 -0.34 -12.47 3.89
C ALA A 4 1.17 -12.42 3.70
N ASP A 5 1.88 -13.40 4.27
CA ASP A 5 3.33 -13.50 4.14
C ASP A 5 3.74 -13.88 2.71
N ASP A 6 2.92 -14.66 1.98
CA ASP A 6 3.16 -15.00 0.57
C ASP A 6 3.08 -13.75 -0.33
N ILE A 7 2.11 -12.85 -0.07
CA ILE A 7 2.07 -11.55 -0.76
C ILE A 7 3.32 -10.73 -0.44
N LEU A 8 3.69 -10.61 0.83
CA LEU A 8 4.81 -9.78 1.26
C LEU A 8 6.16 -10.26 0.72
N ARG A 9 6.37 -11.56 0.55
CA ARG A 9 7.57 -12.13 -0.06
C ARG A 9 7.83 -11.69 -1.51
N SER A 10 6.80 -11.23 -2.21
CA SER A 10 6.95 -10.73 -3.59
C SER A 10 7.51 -9.32 -3.67
N PHE A 11 7.59 -8.59 -2.54
CA PHE A 11 8.09 -7.22 -2.48
C PHE A 11 9.57 -7.20 -2.10
N ALA A 12 10.36 -6.37 -2.79
CA ALA A 12 11.77 -6.14 -2.45
C ALA A 12 11.91 -5.45 -1.09
N THR A 13 10.96 -4.58 -0.74
CA THR A 13 10.88 -3.91 0.57
C THR A 13 9.50 -4.15 1.18
N PRO A 14 9.27 -5.29 1.87
CA PRO A 14 7.97 -5.61 2.49
C PRO A 14 7.54 -4.59 3.55
N GLU A 15 8.47 -3.83 4.10
CA GLU A 15 8.27 -2.83 5.16
C GLU A 15 7.44 -1.62 4.69
N ILE A 16 7.33 -1.38 3.39
CA ILE A 16 6.43 -0.36 2.84
C ILE A 16 4.95 -0.75 2.99
N ILE A 17 4.67 -2.03 3.23
CA ILE A 17 3.32 -2.55 3.40
C ILE A 17 3.02 -2.70 4.89
N VAL A 18 2.02 -1.97 5.35
CA VAL A 18 1.50 -2.11 6.72
C VAL A 18 0.65 -3.36 6.83
N LYS A 19 0.91 -4.15 7.87
CA LYS A 19 0.15 -5.34 8.26
C LYS A 19 -0.69 -5.00 9.49
N ARG A 20 -1.95 -4.64 9.28
CA ARG A 20 -2.89 -4.28 10.36
C ARG A 20 -3.75 -5.49 10.72
N LYS A 21 -3.63 -5.97 11.96
CA LYS A 21 -4.44 -7.05 12.50
C LYS A 21 -5.80 -6.53 12.95
N PHE A 22 -6.83 -7.36 12.82
CA PHE A 22 -8.18 -7.12 13.35
C PHE A 22 -8.83 -8.47 13.70
N GLY A 23 -9.88 -8.43 14.52
CA GLY A 23 -10.63 -9.62 14.91
C GLY A 23 -12.02 -9.62 14.27
N ILE A 24 -12.47 -10.79 13.81
CA ILE A 24 -13.86 -11.04 13.41
C ILE A 24 -14.39 -12.13 14.31
N LYS A 25 -15.10 -11.78 15.38
CA LYS A 25 -15.51 -12.72 16.42
C LYS A 25 -14.35 -13.60 16.92
N ASN A 26 -14.33 -14.87 16.55
CA ASN A 26 -13.34 -15.87 16.98
C ASN A 26 -12.26 -16.12 15.93
N ARG A 27 -12.10 -15.25 14.94
CA ARG A 27 -11.12 -15.41 13.86
C ARG A 27 -10.23 -14.18 13.78
N ASP A 28 -8.97 -14.43 13.49
CA ASP A 28 -8.01 -13.37 13.22
C ASP A 28 -8.07 -12.97 11.74
N GLY A 29 -7.95 -11.66 11.50
CA GLY A 29 -7.84 -11.09 10.18
C GLY A 29 -6.63 -10.17 10.06
N VAL A 30 -6.20 -9.94 8.84
CA VAL A 30 -5.11 -9.04 8.50
C VAL A 30 -5.51 -8.22 7.28
N MET A 31 -5.30 -6.92 7.37
CA MET A 31 -5.36 -6.01 6.23
C MET A 31 -3.95 -5.54 5.88
N LEU A 32 -3.59 -5.73 4.61
CA LEU A 32 -2.34 -5.25 4.01
C LEU A 32 -2.63 -4.01 3.19
N TYR A 33 -1.83 -2.97 3.33
CA TYR A 33 -1.93 -1.75 2.51
C TYR A 33 -0.64 -0.94 2.54
N ASN A 34 -0.40 -0.13 1.50
CA ASN A 34 0.68 0.84 1.48
C ASN A 34 0.17 2.18 2.05
N PRO A 35 0.66 2.66 3.21
CA PRO A 35 0.15 3.88 3.85
C PRO A 35 0.45 5.16 3.05
N ASP A 36 1.44 5.14 2.17
CA ASP A 36 1.80 6.29 1.32
C ASP A 36 0.84 6.44 0.13
N LEU A 37 0.16 5.34 -0.29
CA LEU A 37 -0.78 5.28 -1.41
C LEU A 37 -2.25 5.18 -0.99
N THR A 38 -2.52 4.85 0.27
CA THR A 38 -3.83 4.46 0.78
C THR A 38 -4.42 5.54 1.70
N ASP A 39 -5.73 5.77 1.62
CA ASP A 39 -6.45 6.63 2.56
C ASP A 39 -6.57 5.93 3.92
N SER A 40 -5.88 6.46 4.91
CA SER A 40 -5.81 5.89 6.26
C SER A 40 -7.15 5.95 7.01
N LEU A 41 -8.02 6.93 6.69
CA LEU A 41 -9.34 7.06 7.28
C LEU A 41 -10.24 5.93 6.78
N LEU A 42 -10.29 5.73 5.46
CA LEU A 42 -11.05 4.63 4.84
C LEU A 42 -10.52 3.28 5.31
N ALA A 43 -9.20 3.09 5.40
CA ALA A 43 -8.60 1.88 5.96
C ALA A 43 -9.09 1.60 7.39
N GLY A 44 -9.19 2.65 8.23
CA GLY A 44 -9.75 2.54 9.57
C GLY A 44 -11.24 2.18 9.59
N GLN A 45 -12.04 2.73 8.67
CA GLN A 45 -13.46 2.43 8.55
C GLN A 45 -13.71 0.98 8.12
N ILE A 46 -12.93 0.47 7.15
CA ILE A 46 -13.00 -0.93 6.72
C ILE A 46 -12.74 -1.88 7.89
N VAL A 47 -11.66 -1.66 8.65
CA VAL A 47 -11.35 -2.50 9.81
C VAL A 47 -12.52 -2.51 10.81
N ARG A 48 -13.06 -1.34 11.14
CA ARG A 48 -14.21 -1.25 12.06
C ARG A 48 -15.47 -1.96 11.52
N ALA A 49 -15.70 -1.91 10.21
CA ALA A 49 -16.82 -2.61 9.58
C ALA A 49 -16.64 -4.13 9.68
N LEU A 50 -15.43 -4.63 9.42
CA LEU A 50 -15.09 -6.05 9.53
C LEU A 50 -15.18 -6.56 10.97
N GLU A 51 -14.73 -5.78 11.95
CA GLU A 51 -14.83 -6.11 13.39
C GLU A 51 -16.29 -6.20 13.88
N ARG A 52 -17.21 -5.47 13.23
CA ARG A 52 -18.64 -5.51 13.50
C ARG A 52 -19.38 -6.63 12.80
N CYS A 53 -18.70 -7.37 11.91
CA CYS A 53 -19.30 -8.52 11.25
C CYS A 53 -19.64 -9.59 12.29
N ASP A 54 -20.96 -9.83 12.50
CA ASP A 54 -21.47 -10.66 13.59
C ASP A 54 -21.67 -12.13 13.18
N GLU A 55 -21.24 -12.52 11.99
CA GLU A 55 -21.38 -13.89 11.51
C GLU A 55 -20.43 -14.87 12.21
N LYS A 56 -20.96 -16.02 12.62
CA LYS A 56 -20.16 -17.07 13.26
C LYS A 56 -19.15 -17.72 12.31
N ASN A 57 -19.52 -17.84 11.02
CA ASN A 57 -18.69 -18.41 9.96
C ASN A 57 -18.66 -17.46 8.76
N PRO A 58 -17.91 -16.36 8.84
CA PRO A 58 -17.88 -15.40 7.75
C PRO A 58 -17.26 -16.04 6.50
N THR A 59 -17.90 -15.82 5.36
CA THR A 59 -17.38 -16.13 4.04
C THR A 59 -16.74 -14.87 3.45
N ILE A 60 -16.00 -15.00 2.34
CA ILE A 60 -15.48 -13.85 1.65
C ILE A 60 -16.59 -12.90 1.13
N GLY A 61 -17.76 -13.47 0.81
CA GLY A 61 -18.95 -12.72 0.42
C GLY A 61 -19.51 -11.87 1.55
N THR A 62 -19.63 -12.41 2.77
CA THR A 62 -20.09 -11.64 3.92
C THR A 62 -19.11 -10.55 4.34
N LEU A 63 -17.79 -10.76 4.16
CA LEU A 63 -16.79 -9.72 4.35
C LEU A 63 -16.95 -8.61 3.30
N LEU A 64 -17.21 -8.97 2.04
CA LEU A 64 -17.49 -8.01 0.97
C LEU A 64 -18.71 -7.14 1.32
N GLU A 65 -19.82 -7.76 1.72
CA GLU A 65 -21.05 -7.05 2.12
C GLU A 65 -20.82 -6.08 3.27
N SER A 66 -19.93 -6.40 4.20
CA SER A 66 -19.59 -5.54 5.33
C SER A 66 -18.87 -4.25 4.94
N VAL A 67 -18.18 -4.22 3.80
CA VAL A 67 -17.34 -3.08 3.37
C VAL A 67 -17.82 -2.40 2.09
N VAL A 68 -18.78 -2.96 1.37
CA VAL A 68 -19.23 -2.46 0.06
C VAL A 68 -19.71 -1.00 0.09
N TYR A 69 -20.25 -0.56 1.21
CA TYR A 69 -20.70 0.83 1.41
C TYR A 69 -19.56 1.82 1.69
N ILE A 70 -18.35 1.33 1.98
CA ILE A 70 -17.18 2.15 2.34
C ILE A 70 -16.28 2.32 1.13
N ALA A 71 -16.07 1.25 0.37
CA ALA A 71 -15.14 1.23 -0.76
C ALA A 71 -15.60 0.25 -1.84
N GLU A 72 -15.33 0.59 -3.10
CA GLU A 72 -15.43 -0.37 -4.19
C GLU A 72 -14.53 -1.55 -3.88
N SER A 73 -15.11 -2.76 -3.92
CA SER A 73 -14.40 -3.96 -3.47
C SER A 73 -14.61 -5.11 -4.43
N LYS A 74 -13.59 -5.95 -4.57
CA LYS A 74 -13.62 -7.18 -5.37
C LYS A 74 -12.97 -8.33 -4.63
N ILE A 75 -13.31 -9.54 -5.05
CA ILE A 75 -12.72 -10.79 -4.53
C ILE A 75 -11.74 -11.34 -5.57
N THR A 76 -10.58 -11.82 -5.11
CA THR A 76 -9.65 -12.59 -5.93
C THR A 76 -9.07 -13.76 -5.14
N GLY A 77 -8.72 -14.84 -5.83
CA GLY A 77 -7.96 -15.96 -5.27
C GLY A 77 -6.46 -15.88 -5.57
N ASP A 78 -6.05 -14.93 -6.42
CA ASP A 78 -4.67 -14.83 -6.91
C ASP A 78 -3.82 -13.92 -6.02
N VAL A 79 -2.73 -14.48 -5.49
CA VAL A 79 -1.72 -13.78 -4.66
C VAL A 79 -1.03 -12.66 -5.46
N ALA A 80 -0.75 -12.90 -6.75
CA ALA A 80 -0.08 -11.90 -7.58
C ALA A 80 -1.01 -10.71 -7.88
N GLU A 81 -2.31 -10.96 -8.10
CA GLU A 81 -3.30 -9.90 -8.27
C GLU A 81 -3.45 -9.09 -6.98
N ALA A 82 -3.52 -9.74 -5.82
CA ALA A 82 -3.57 -9.08 -4.52
C ALA A 82 -2.33 -8.20 -4.30
N GLY A 83 -1.13 -8.69 -4.61
CA GLY A 83 0.12 -7.91 -4.55
C GLY A 83 0.10 -6.69 -5.47
N LYS A 84 -0.35 -6.84 -6.72
CA LYS A 84 -0.50 -5.72 -7.67
C LYS A 84 -1.48 -4.65 -7.17
N SER A 85 -2.56 -5.05 -6.50
CA SER A 85 -3.54 -4.13 -5.93
C SER A 85 -2.92 -3.24 -4.86
N LEU A 86 -2.02 -3.76 -4.02
CA LEU A 86 -1.28 -2.96 -3.03
C LEU A 86 -0.43 -1.87 -3.69
N LEU A 87 0.18 -2.15 -4.84
CA LEU A 87 0.98 -1.18 -5.61
C LEU A 87 0.13 -0.07 -6.25
N THR A 88 -1.17 -0.24 -6.31
CA THR A 88 -2.11 0.78 -6.83
C THR A 88 -2.79 1.58 -5.72
N GLY A 89 -2.50 1.27 -4.45
CA GLY A 89 -3.09 1.93 -3.28
C GLY A 89 -4.38 1.28 -2.78
N ASP A 90 -4.73 0.09 -3.27
CA ASP A 90 -5.82 -0.70 -2.71
C ASP A 90 -5.35 -1.42 -1.43
N ALA A 91 -6.29 -1.86 -0.61
CA ALA A 91 -5.99 -2.73 0.52
C ALA A 91 -6.43 -4.17 0.22
N ALA A 92 -5.67 -5.14 0.73
CA ALA A 92 -6.02 -6.56 0.70
C ALA A 92 -6.38 -7.06 2.10
N VAL A 93 -7.59 -7.57 2.25
CA VAL A 93 -8.10 -8.16 3.49
C VAL A 93 -8.05 -9.68 3.40
N ILE A 94 -7.54 -10.29 4.47
CA ILE A 94 -7.37 -11.73 4.62
C ILE A 94 -7.92 -12.10 5.99
N ALA A 95 -8.77 -13.13 6.06
CA ALA A 95 -9.28 -13.66 7.32
C ALA A 95 -8.96 -15.15 7.44
N ASP A 96 -8.67 -15.61 8.64
CA ASP A 96 -8.39 -17.02 8.89
C ASP A 96 -9.63 -17.89 8.62
N GLY A 97 -9.41 -18.98 7.86
CA GLY A 97 -10.47 -19.91 7.46
C GLY A 97 -11.41 -19.34 6.39
N VAL A 98 -11.11 -18.22 5.78
CA VAL A 98 -11.83 -17.65 4.63
C VAL A 98 -10.96 -17.73 3.40
N ASP A 99 -11.46 -18.34 2.33
CA ASP A 99 -10.71 -18.47 1.07
C ASP A 99 -10.81 -17.19 0.23
N GLY A 100 -9.68 -16.82 -0.40
CA GLY A 100 -9.56 -15.62 -1.24
C GLY A 100 -9.03 -14.40 -0.50
N PHE A 101 -8.95 -13.31 -1.25
CA PHE A 101 -8.55 -11.98 -0.83
C PHE A 101 -9.67 -11.01 -1.15
N LEU A 102 -10.08 -10.20 -0.18
CA LEU A 102 -10.98 -9.09 -0.41
C LEU A 102 -10.14 -7.84 -0.69
N ILE A 103 -10.21 -7.32 -1.90
CA ILE A 103 -9.51 -6.13 -2.33
C ILE A 103 -10.45 -4.93 -2.21
N CYS A 104 -10.05 -3.92 -1.44
CA CYS A 104 -10.81 -2.70 -1.21
C CYS A 104 -10.08 -1.51 -1.85
N SER A 105 -10.75 -0.79 -2.75
CA SER A 105 -10.19 0.37 -3.44
C SER A 105 -10.30 1.61 -2.55
N ILE A 106 -9.21 1.90 -1.85
CA ILE A 106 -9.11 3.01 -0.89
C ILE A 106 -7.91 3.90 -1.17
N ARG A 107 -7.69 4.17 -2.45
CA ARG A 107 -6.57 4.97 -2.94
C ARG A 107 -6.63 6.40 -2.42
N LYS A 108 -5.51 6.87 -1.93
CA LYS A 108 -5.34 8.28 -1.59
C LYS A 108 -5.15 9.10 -2.86
N TRP A 109 -6.13 9.94 -3.18
CA TRP A 109 -6.05 10.91 -4.25
C TRP A 109 -5.64 12.26 -3.67
N ASP A 110 -4.35 12.56 -3.63
CA ASP A 110 -3.89 13.91 -3.35
C ASP A 110 -4.21 14.81 -4.57
N LYS A 111 -5.40 15.40 -4.56
CA LYS A 111 -5.84 16.36 -5.59
C LYS A 111 -5.18 17.73 -5.45
N ARG A 112 -4.31 17.95 -4.45
CA ARG A 112 -3.75 19.28 -4.13
C ARG A 112 -2.31 19.40 -4.58
N ALA A 113 -2.14 20.32 -5.54
CA ALA A 113 -0.93 21.12 -5.80
C ALA A 113 0.40 20.35 -5.87
N ILE A 114 0.49 19.36 -6.75
CA ILE A 114 1.77 19.09 -7.37
C ILE A 114 1.97 20.25 -8.35
N ALA A 115 2.60 21.33 -7.87
CA ALA A 115 2.90 22.49 -8.68
C ALA A 115 3.99 22.11 -9.68
N GLU A 116 3.89 22.65 -10.89
CA GLU A 116 4.97 22.61 -11.86
C GLU A 116 6.19 23.35 -11.26
N PRO A 117 7.41 22.75 -11.27
CA PRO A 117 8.60 23.45 -10.78
C PRO A 117 8.77 24.74 -11.55
N PRO A 118 8.88 25.90 -10.90
CA PRO A 118 8.95 27.20 -11.57
C PRO A 118 10.21 27.38 -12.43
N THR A 119 11.22 26.50 -12.25
CA THR A 119 12.54 26.62 -12.90
C THR A 119 12.77 25.66 -14.05
N SER A 120 11.90 24.66 -14.29
CA SER A 120 12.03 23.74 -15.44
C SER A 120 10.67 23.30 -15.95
N THR A 121 10.16 24.03 -16.94
CA THR A 121 8.94 23.66 -17.67
C THR A 121 9.21 22.48 -18.58
N VAL A 122 8.54 21.37 -18.36
CA VAL A 122 8.63 20.20 -19.23
C VAL A 122 7.72 20.42 -20.45
N MET A 123 8.29 20.51 -21.65
CA MET A 123 7.55 20.69 -22.90
C MET A 123 6.65 19.49 -23.26
N ARG A 124 6.96 18.27 -22.79
CA ARG A 124 6.16 17.04 -22.94
C ARG A 124 6.39 16.14 -21.72
N GLY A 125 5.31 15.73 -21.05
CA GLY A 125 5.34 14.80 -19.93
C GLY A 125 4.50 15.28 -18.74
N PRO A 126 4.43 14.48 -17.68
CA PRO A 126 3.71 14.88 -16.47
C PRO A 126 4.42 16.06 -15.80
N ARG A 127 3.63 17.07 -15.47
CA ARG A 127 4.09 18.30 -14.82
C ARG A 127 4.10 18.17 -13.30
N GLU A 128 4.65 17.06 -12.81
CA GLU A 128 4.75 16.75 -11.38
C GLU A 128 6.21 16.79 -10.97
N GLY A 129 6.57 17.69 -10.07
CA GLY A 129 7.91 17.83 -9.50
C GLY A 129 7.96 17.32 -8.06
N PHE A 130 9.16 17.06 -7.56
CA PHE A 130 9.38 16.80 -6.14
C PHE A 130 9.17 18.07 -5.34
N ILE A 131 8.64 17.89 -4.12
CA ILE A 131 8.43 18.94 -3.12
C ILE A 131 9.29 18.66 -1.88
N GLU A 132 9.22 19.50 -0.86
CA GLU A 132 10.01 19.35 0.38
C GLU A 132 9.61 18.13 1.21
N ASP A 133 8.39 17.60 1.01
CA ASP A 133 7.92 16.42 1.75
C ASP A 133 8.35 15.10 1.09
N ILE A 134 9.28 14.39 1.75
CA ILE A 134 9.81 13.11 1.28
C ILE A 134 8.74 12.04 1.09
N LYS A 135 7.67 12.04 1.91
CA LYS A 135 6.59 11.05 1.79
C LYS A 135 5.79 11.26 0.51
N THR A 136 5.48 12.51 0.19
CA THR A 136 4.84 12.87 -1.07
C THR A 136 5.70 12.46 -2.26
N ASN A 137 7.01 12.74 -2.21
CA ASN A 137 7.94 12.38 -3.29
C ASN A 137 8.03 10.86 -3.48
N LEU A 138 8.09 10.08 -2.41
CA LEU A 138 8.06 8.62 -2.48
C LEU A 138 6.75 8.10 -3.08
N SER A 139 5.61 8.66 -2.68
CA SER A 139 4.30 8.26 -3.23
C SER A 139 4.20 8.55 -4.74
N LEU A 140 4.84 9.63 -5.24
CA LEU A 140 4.93 9.92 -6.67
C LEU A 140 5.72 8.86 -7.43
N ILE A 141 6.86 8.43 -6.87
CA ILE A 141 7.68 7.37 -7.46
C ILE A 141 6.91 6.04 -7.48
N GLU A 142 6.31 5.64 -6.36
CA GLU A 142 5.56 4.40 -6.21
C GLU A 142 4.35 4.33 -7.15
N ARG A 143 3.64 5.46 -7.34
CA ARG A 143 2.52 5.55 -8.30
C ARG A 143 2.95 5.34 -9.74
N ARG A 144 4.18 5.73 -10.10
CA ARG A 144 4.74 5.56 -11.45
C ARG A 144 5.37 4.21 -11.66
N LEU A 145 6.16 3.77 -10.68
CA LEU A 145 6.88 2.51 -10.70
C LEU A 145 6.12 1.46 -9.88
N LYS A 146 5.02 0.97 -10.42
CA LYS A 146 4.17 -0.07 -9.81
C LYS A 146 4.83 -1.44 -9.90
N SER A 147 5.99 -1.58 -9.28
CA SER A 147 6.80 -2.79 -9.31
C SER A 147 7.05 -3.31 -7.90
N PRO A 148 6.84 -4.60 -7.62
CA PRO A 148 7.21 -5.20 -6.35
C PRO A 148 8.74 -5.24 -6.14
N ALA A 149 9.52 -5.07 -7.23
CA ALA A 149 10.98 -4.97 -7.17
C ALA A 149 11.47 -3.57 -6.75
N LEU A 150 10.57 -2.59 -6.57
CA LEU A 150 10.94 -1.26 -6.07
C LEU A 150 11.41 -1.37 -4.63
N ALA A 151 12.68 -1.05 -4.41
CA ALA A 151 13.30 -0.99 -3.10
C ALA A 151 13.38 0.47 -2.62
N VAL A 152 13.06 0.69 -1.34
CA VAL A 152 13.09 2.00 -0.69
C VAL A 152 13.84 1.86 0.63
N GLU A 153 15.03 2.42 0.70
CA GLU A 153 15.85 2.46 1.92
C GLU A 153 15.78 3.86 2.53
N LYS A 154 15.20 3.94 3.73
CA LYS A 154 15.02 5.21 4.46
C LYS A 154 16.12 5.33 5.52
N MET A 155 16.77 6.49 5.57
CA MET A 155 17.80 6.79 6.56
C MET A 155 17.70 8.24 7.02
N THR A 156 18.35 8.56 8.15
CA THR A 156 18.46 9.91 8.67
C THR A 156 19.93 10.31 8.67
N ILE A 157 20.27 11.42 8.04
CA ILE A 157 21.63 11.92 7.91
C ILE A 157 21.80 13.24 8.68
N GLY A 158 22.99 13.41 9.26
CA GLY A 158 23.36 14.59 10.01
C GLY A 158 22.97 14.52 11.49
N ARG A 159 23.98 14.76 12.36
CA ARG A 159 23.79 14.71 13.81
C ARG A 159 22.87 15.82 14.35
N LEU A 160 22.95 17.00 13.74
CA LEU A 160 22.15 18.16 14.14
C LEU A 160 20.91 18.33 13.25
N SER A 161 21.08 18.21 11.93
CA SER A 161 19.99 18.44 10.96
C SER A 161 18.95 17.32 10.94
N GLN A 162 19.32 16.08 11.30
CA GLN A 162 18.42 14.91 11.29
C GLN A 162 17.61 14.80 9.98
N THR A 163 18.30 15.04 8.84
CA THR A 163 17.65 15.09 7.53
C THR A 163 17.21 13.70 7.08
N ALA A 164 15.93 13.55 6.79
CA ALA A 164 15.39 12.31 6.23
C ALA A 164 15.81 12.17 4.75
N VAL A 165 16.39 11.03 4.42
CA VAL A 165 16.85 10.68 3.07
C VAL A 165 16.28 9.31 2.69
N ALA A 166 15.96 9.12 1.41
CA ALA A 166 15.58 7.83 0.87
C ALA A 166 16.39 7.51 -0.38
N ILE A 167 16.93 6.30 -0.44
CA ILE A 167 17.50 5.70 -1.65
C ILE A 167 16.44 4.82 -2.29
N VAL A 168 16.12 5.07 -3.56
CA VAL A 168 15.08 4.33 -4.28
C VAL A 168 15.69 3.71 -5.53
N TYR A 169 15.51 2.40 -5.69
CA TYR A 169 16.06 1.66 -6.82
C TYR A 169 15.20 0.42 -7.15
N LEU A 170 15.42 -0.18 -8.32
CA LEU A 170 14.82 -1.47 -8.68
C LEU A 170 15.78 -2.59 -8.28
N GLY A 171 15.42 -3.40 -7.29
CA GLY A 171 16.27 -4.45 -6.73
C GLY A 171 16.65 -5.56 -7.73
N ASN A 172 15.90 -5.71 -8.83
CA ASN A 172 16.22 -6.63 -9.91
C ASN A 172 17.06 -6.02 -11.04
N VAL A 173 17.39 -4.72 -10.96
CA VAL A 173 18.15 -4.01 -11.99
C VAL A 173 19.44 -3.39 -11.42
N ALA A 174 19.36 -2.78 -10.24
CA ALA A 174 20.49 -2.10 -9.62
C ALA A 174 21.60 -3.09 -9.25
N ALA A 175 22.83 -2.79 -9.63
CA ALA A 175 23.99 -3.57 -9.21
C ALA A 175 24.27 -3.31 -7.72
N PRO A 176 24.53 -4.34 -6.89
CA PRO A 176 24.80 -4.16 -5.45
C PRO A 176 25.96 -3.20 -5.17
N ALA A 177 26.96 -3.15 -6.01
CA ALA A 177 28.11 -2.23 -5.88
C ALA A 177 27.76 -0.74 -6.06
N VAL A 178 26.57 -0.43 -6.57
CA VAL A 178 26.10 0.97 -6.74
C VAL A 178 25.20 1.38 -5.58
N VAL A 179 24.54 0.41 -4.95
CA VAL A 179 23.62 0.66 -3.84
C VAL A 179 24.35 0.74 -2.49
N ASN A 180 25.42 -0.05 -2.31
CA ASN A 180 26.30 -0.06 -1.14
C ASN A 180 27.42 0.99 -1.30
#